data_57de4a9d68d0fd2f06207faeb15c044c
#
_entry.id   57de4a9d68d0fd2f06207faeb15c044c
#
_cell.length_a   1.000
_cell.length_b   1.000
_cell.length_c   1.000
_cell.angle_alpha   90.00
_cell.angle_beta   90.00
_cell.angle_gamma   90.00
#
_symmetry.space_group_name_H-M   'P 1'
#
loop_
_entity.id
_entity.type
_entity.pdbx_description
1 polymer ?
#
loop_
_entity_poly.entity_id
_entity_poly.type
_entity_poly.pdbx_seq_one_letter_code
_entity_poly.pdbx_strand_id
1 'polypeptide(L)'
;TFASECVIMRRICERARQKNTDIIITSSDEAFYTLMHCGDSLPYKLPVVVSGIKYPNEKLMSKLPNVCGYTSKIDFIHLLENARRVFPNRTEVVCVSDSSLLGLRGVAELERAWPDYQQLHPEYKLKVMNVQAQAPNPVIASICYDYNAYNRIVIAPKWTPFLSFIGKNSKAPVFAGQSLALTNGVFCVHDMEPYEGASAAGKCAAQVLQGATPSVVGVTDLPGKLLYDFKQLEYFRVNADKVSDSGVIMNAPLMERYRIWFVLFYSIVVGALVFLVIWLYRLNRHESRRRMHAQTRLLIQNRLVEQRDEFDNIFCSIRDGLI
;
A
#
# COMPACT_ATOMS: atom_id res chain seq x y z
N THR A 1 9.12 -29.15 -6.37
CA THR A 1 8.16 -30.21 -5.97
C THR A 1 8.04 -30.22 -4.45
N PHE A 2 6.92 -30.70 -3.90
CA PHE A 2 6.71 -30.87 -2.45
C PHE A 2 7.82 -31.71 -1.79
N ALA A 3 8.33 -32.74 -2.47
CA ALA A 3 9.45 -33.54 -1.99
C ALA A 3 10.73 -32.70 -1.79
N SER A 4 11.06 -31.80 -2.71
CA SER A 4 12.24 -30.93 -2.57
C SER A 4 12.06 -29.90 -1.44
N GLU A 5 10.86 -29.38 -1.24
CA GLU A 5 10.52 -28.52 -0.11
C GLU A 5 10.69 -29.24 1.23
N CYS A 6 10.24 -30.48 1.33
CA CYS A 6 10.46 -31.30 2.53
C CYS A 6 11.95 -31.53 2.83
N VAL A 7 12.80 -31.69 1.82
CA VAL A 7 14.26 -31.80 2.02
C VAL A 7 14.84 -30.53 2.60
N ILE A 8 14.43 -29.38 2.07
CA ILE A 8 14.86 -28.07 2.61
C ILE A 8 14.36 -27.89 4.04
N MET A 9 13.11 -28.23 4.32
CA MET A 9 12.52 -28.08 5.65
C MET A 9 13.22 -28.95 6.69
N ARG A 10 13.61 -30.20 6.36
CA ARG A 10 14.41 -31.07 7.25
C ARG A 10 15.75 -30.42 7.61
N ARG A 11 16.45 -29.81 6.64
CA ARG A 11 17.69 -29.08 6.91
C ARG A 11 17.47 -27.87 7.85
N ILE A 12 16.32 -27.19 7.72
CA ILE A 12 15.94 -26.11 8.64
C ILE A 12 15.74 -26.66 10.04
N CYS A 13 15.04 -27.79 10.20
CA CYS A 13 14.84 -28.45 11.50
C CYS A 13 16.19 -28.90 12.12
N GLU A 14 17.12 -29.41 11.33
CA GLU A 14 18.47 -29.77 11.81
C GLU A 14 19.23 -28.56 12.35
N ARG A 15 19.18 -27.43 11.61
CA ARG A 15 19.80 -26.16 12.06
C ARG A 15 19.13 -25.63 13.32
N ALA A 16 17.80 -25.74 13.43
CA ALA A 16 17.06 -25.32 14.61
C ALA A 16 17.50 -26.10 15.86
N ARG A 17 17.73 -27.44 15.73
CA ARG A 17 18.27 -28.25 16.82
C ARG A 17 19.68 -27.83 17.23
N GLN A 18 20.55 -27.60 16.25
CA GLN A 18 21.95 -27.16 16.51
C GLN A 18 22.02 -25.84 17.25
N LYS A 19 21.00 -24.96 17.05
CA LYS A 19 20.93 -23.65 17.66
C LYS A 19 20.08 -23.62 18.94
N ASN A 20 19.58 -24.74 19.42
CA ASN A 20 18.67 -24.85 20.57
C ASN A 20 17.50 -23.86 20.47
N THR A 21 16.81 -23.91 19.33
CA THR A 21 15.66 -23.04 19.06
C THR A 21 14.50 -23.37 19.98
N ASP A 22 13.86 -22.36 20.58
CA ASP A 22 12.75 -22.50 21.55
C ASP A 22 11.39 -22.48 20.88
N ILE A 23 11.25 -21.86 19.70
CA ILE A 23 9.97 -21.65 19.02
C ILE A 23 10.16 -21.63 17.50
N ILE A 24 9.17 -22.10 16.76
CA ILE A 24 9.16 -22.04 15.30
C ILE A 24 8.03 -21.10 14.87
N ILE A 25 8.30 -20.15 13.99
CA ILE A 25 7.29 -19.30 13.37
C ILE A 25 7.21 -19.65 11.89
N THR A 26 6.02 -19.99 11.41
CA THR A 26 5.76 -20.26 10.00
C THR A 26 4.93 -19.15 9.39
N SER A 27 5.30 -18.69 8.20
CA SER A 27 4.52 -17.71 7.43
C SER A 27 3.97 -18.40 6.19
N SER A 28 2.66 -18.34 6.01
CA SER A 28 1.88 -18.97 4.94
C SER A 28 1.58 -20.46 5.11
N ASP A 29 0.65 -20.92 4.31
CA ASP A 29 0.21 -22.33 4.24
C ASP A 29 1.35 -23.26 3.84
N GLU A 30 2.14 -22.88 2.83
CA GLU A 30 3.22 -23.73 2.31
C GLU A 30 4.24 -24.05 3.39
N ALA A 31 4.68 -23.03 4.15
CA ALA A 31 5.66 -23.22 5.20
C ALA A 31 5.12 -24.14 6.31
N PHE A 32 3.88 -23.91 6.75
CA PHE A 32 3.26 -24.70 7.81
C PHE A 32 3.04 -26.15 7.39
N TYR A 33 2.40 -26.37 6.24
CA TYR A 33 2.10 -27.73 5.81
C TYR A 33 3.36 -28.52 5.43
N THR A 34 4.37 -27.87 4.84
CA THR A 34 5.65 -28.50 4.57
C THR A 34 6.36 -28.88 5.87
N LEU A 35 6.34 -28.00 6.88
CA LEU A 35 6.91 -28.28 8.21
C LEU A 35 6.25 -29.51 8.86
N MET A 36 4.91 -29.58 8.84
CA MET A 36 4.18 -30.72 9.44
C MET A 36 4.33 -32.02 8.67
N HIS A 37 4.66 -31.99 7.38
CA HIS A 37 4.77 -33.20 6.53
C HIS A 37 6.20 -33.56 6.14
N CYS A 38 7.21 -32.81 6.58
CA CYS A 38 8.60 -33.09 6.20
C CYS A 38 9.19 -34.37 6.81
N GLY A 39 8.46 -35.02 7.74
CA GLY A 39 8.91 -36.27 8.42
C GLY A 39 9.89 -36.02 9.57
N ASP A 40 10.05 -34.77 10.02
CA ASP A 40 10.84 -34.41 11.18
C ASP A 40 9.99 -34.37 12.47
N SER A 41 10.55 -34.74 13.62
CA SER A 41 9.85 -34.72 14.90
C SER A 41 9.88 -33.38 15.62
N LEU A 42 10.73 -32.46 15.21
CA LEU A 42 10.93 -31.17 15.87
C LEU A 42 9.64 -30.32 15.93
N PRO A 43 8.83 -30.20 14.85
CA PRO A 43 7.59 -29.45 14.86
C PRO A 43 6.54 -29.93 15.85
N TYR A 44 6.66 -31.16 16.32
CA TYR A 44 5.74 -31.73 17.33
C TYR A 44 6.26 -31.59 18.78
N LYS A 45 7.52 -31.15 18.93
CA LYS A 45 8.17 -30.95 20.23
C LYS A 45 8.26 -29.49 20.64
N LEU A 46 8.43 -28.60 19.68
CA LEU A 46 8.51 -27.16 19.92
C LEU A 46 7.17 -26.48 19.70
N PRO A 47 6.92 -25.35 20.35
CA PRO A 47 5.84 -24.47 19.98
C PRO A 47 5.96 -23.99 18.53
N VAL A 48 4.85 -24.01 17.81
CA VAL A 48 4.77 -23.53 16.43
C VAL A 48 3.74 -22.42 16.35
N VAL A 49 4.20 -21.22 15.97
CA VAL A 49 3.34 -20.08 15.69
C VAL A 49 3.05 -20.03 14.21
N VAL A 50 1.78 -20.11 13.86
CA VAL A 50 1.32 -19.97 12.48
C VAL A 50 0.94 -18.51 12.19
N SER A 51 1.32 -18.03 11.01
CA SER A 51 1.10 -16.67 10.57
C SER A 51 0.44 -16.67 9.21
N GLY A 52 -0.83 -16.25 9.15
CA GLY A 52 -1.55 -16.00 7.90
C GLY A 52 -1.89 -17.25 7.09
N ILE A 53 -2.34 -18.32 7.75
CA ILE A 53 -2.87 -19.51 7.06
C ILE A 53 -4.17 -19.13 6.33
N LYS A 54 -4.20 -19.31 5.01
CA LYS A 54 -5.37 -19.01 4.17
C LYS A 54 -6.36 -20.15 4.09
N TYR A 55 -5.86 -21.38 4.08
CA TYR A 55 -6.65 -22.59 3.91
C TYR A 55 -6.43 -23.56 5.10
N PRO A 56 -6.91 -23.23 6.30
CA PRO A 56 -6.66 -24.02 7.50
C PRO A 56 -7.28 -25.43 7.37
N ASN A 57 -6.50 -26.44 7.76
CA ASN A 57 -7.01 -27.79 7.97
C ASN A 57 -7.37 -27.94 9.45
N GLU A 58 -8.62 -27.67 9.80
CA GLU A 58 -9.11 -27.67 11.17
C GLU A 58 -8.90 -29.05 11.85
N LYS A 59 -9.08 -30.15 11.11
CA LYS A 59 -8.81 -31.53 11.63
C LYS A 59 -7.34 -31.76 11.97
N LEU A 60 -6.42 -31.18 11.22
CA LEU A 60 -5.00 -31.25 11.52
C LEU A 60 -4.65 -30.38 12.71
N MET A 61 -5.09 -29.12 12.66
CA MET A 61 -4.75 -28.12 13.67
C MET A 61 -5.30 -28.49 15.05
N SER A 62 -6.49 -29.05 15.16
CA SER A 62 -7.06 -29.52 16.42
C SER A 62 -6.30 -30.65 17.09
N LYS A 63 -5.48 -31.38 16.35
CA LYS A 63 -4.61 -32.45 16.85
C LYS A 63 -3.22 -32.00 17.30
N LEU A 64 -2.92 -30.70 17.13
CA LEU A 64 -1.60 -30.13 17.38
C LEU A 64 -1.67 -29.12 18.57
N PRO A 65 -1.56 -29.61 19.83
CA PRO A 65 -1.69 -28.75 21.01
C PRO A 65 -0.55 -27.74 21.16
N ASN A 66 0.54 -27.92 20.42
CA ASN A 66 1.69 -27.02 20.37
C ASN A 66 1.63 -25.97 19.28
N VAL A 67 0.50 -25.86 18.54
CA VAL A 67 0.29 -24.86 17.49
C VAL A 67 -0.59 -23.74 18.02
N CYS A 68 -0.15 -22.49 17.78
CA CYS A 68 -0.92 -21.28 18.06
C CYS A 68 -0.67 -20.22 16.95
N GLY A 69 -1.34 -19.10 17.01
CA GLY A 69 -1.13 -18.02 16.04
C GLY A 69 -2.41 -17.55 15.37
N TYR A 70 -2.38 -17.31 14.06
CA TYR A 70 -3.58 -16.83 13.39
C TYR A 70 -3.74 -17.40 11.95
N THR A 71 -5.00 -17.51 11.56
CA THR A 71 -5.44 -17.73 10.18
C THR A 71 -5.97 -16.41 9.59
N SER A 72 -5.97 -16.32 8.27
CA SER A 72 -6.56 -15.16 7.54
C SER A 72 -7.18 -15.71 6.26
N LYS A 73 -8.40 -16.23 6.38
CA LYS A 73 -9.13 -16.86 5.26
C LYS A 73 -9.44 -15.83 4.18
N ILE A 74 -9.44 -16.29 2.92
CA ILE A 74 -9.85 -15.42 1.81
C ILE A 74 -11.38 -15.35 1.80
N ASP A 75 -11.93 -14.15 1.91
CA ASP A 75 -13.35 -13.92 1.68
C ASP A 75 -13.59 -13.66 0.18
N PHE A 76 -13.92 -14.72 -0.55
CA PHE A 76 -14.17 -14.64 -1.99
C PHE A 76 -15.43 -13.84 -2.32
N ILE A 77 -16.47 -13.87 -1.48
CA ILE A 77 -17.69 -13.08 -1.70
C ILE A 77 -17.35 -11.60 -1.60
N HIS A 78 -16.66 -11.18 -0.54
CA HIS A 78 -16.24 -9.80 -0.38
C HIS A 78 -15.31 -9.34 -1.53
N LEU A 79 -14.40 -10.21 -1.99
CA LEU A 79 -13.50 -9.92 -3.11
C LEU A 79 -14.28 -9.74 -4.43
N LEU A 80 -15.28 -10.61 -4.71
CA LEU A 80 -16.14 -10.55 -5.89
C LEU A 80 -17.04 -9.31 -5.86
N GLU A 81 -17.68 -9.02 -4.72
CA GLU A 81 -18.52 -7.82 -4.55
C GLU A 81 -17.72 -6.54 -4.75
N ASN A 82 -16.50 -6.52 -4.25
CA ASN A 82 -15.61 -5.40 -4.50
C ASN A 82 -15.24 -5.28 -5.99
N ALA A 83 -14.93 -6.39 -6.64
CA ALA A 83 -14.61 -6.40 -8.06
C ALA A 83 -15.81 -5.89 -8.90
N ARG A 84 -17.02 -6.32 -8.57
CA ARG A 84 -18.28 -5.84 -9.18
C ARG A 84 -18.47 -4.33 -8.99
N ARG A 85 -18.26 -3.84 -7.77
CA ARG A 85 -18.41 -2.41 -7.45
C ARG A 85 -17.43 -1.54 -8.21
N VAL A 86 -16.18 -1.98 -8.36
CA VAL A 86 -15.15 -1.23 -9.05
C VAL A 86 -15.29 -1.34 -10.57
N PHE A 87 -15.63 -2.53 -11.08
CA PHE A 87 -15.75 -2.86 -12.50
C PHE A 87 -17.12 -3.43 -12.87
N PRO A 88 -18.21 -2.65 -12.78
CA PRO A 88 -19.58 -3.15 -12.91
C PRO A 88 -19.92 -3.73 -14.31
N ASN A 89 -19.15 -3.35 -15.32
CA ASN A 89 -19.36 -3.82 -16.70
C ASN A 89 -18.63 -5.12 -17.03
N ARG A 90 -17.96 -5.75 -16.04
CA ARG A 90 -17.18 -6.97 -16.22
C ARG A 90 -17.89 -8.12 -15.53
N THR A 91 -18.43 -9.05 -16.32
CA THR A 91 -19.29 -10.13 -15.80
C THR A 91 -18.67 -11.53 -15.96
N GLU A 92 -17.54 -11.67 -16.64
CA GLU A 92 -16.81 -12.95 -16.76
C GLU A 92 -15.70 -13.02 -15.71
N VAL A 93 -15.85 -13.91 -14.72
CA VAL A 93 -14.84 -14.18 -13.69
C VAL A 93 -13.99 -15.36 -14.15
N VAL A 94 -12.68 -15.15 -14.26
CA VAL A 94 -11.73 -16.21 -14.65
C VAL A 94 -10.85 -16.52 -13.44
N CYS A 95 -11.07 -17.68 -12.83
CA CYS A 95 -10.19 -18.18 -11.77
C CYS A 95 -8.96 -18.86 -12.39
N VAL A 96 -7.78 -18.35 -12.08
CA VAL A 96 -6.51 -18.90 -12.55
C VAL A 96 -5.78 -19.58 -11.40
N SER A 97 -5.54 -20.87 -11.51
CA SER A 97 -4.89 -21.66 -10.48
C SER A 97 -3.96 -22.72 -11.06
N ASP A 98 -3.12 -23.30 -10.22
CA ASP A 98 -2.24 -24.42 -10.55
C ASP A 98 -2.76 -25.74 -9.94
N SER A 99 -2.12 -26.87 -10.27
CA SER A 99 -2.45 -28.18 -9.74
C SER A 99 -1.82 -28.46 -8.35
N SER A 100 -1.28 -27.46 -7.67
CA SER A 100 -0.79 -27.64 -6.30
C SER A 100 -1.95 -27.83 -5.31
N LEU A 101 -1.65 -28.41 -4.16
CA LEU A 101 -2.64 -28.61 -3.10
C LEU A 101 -3.38 -27.32 -2.73
N LEU A 102 -2.65 -26.20 -2.62
CA LEU A 102 -3.25 -24.90 -2.27
C LEU A 102 -4.00 -24.26 -3.42
N GLY A 103 -3.51 -24.45 -4.65
CA GLY A 103 -4.24 -24.03 -5.85
C GLY A 103 -5.59 -24.73 -5.97
N LEU A 104 -5.61 -26.04 -5.79
CA LEU A 104 -6.85 -26.84 -5.80
C LEU A 104 -7.79 -26.47 -4.63
N ARG A 105 -7.25 -26.23 -3.43
CA ARG A 105 -8.06 -25.77 -2.29
C ARG A 105 -8.67 -24.40 -2.54
N GLY A 106 -7.89 -23.46 -3.07
CA GLY A 106 -8.40 -22.13 -3.40
C GLY A 106 -9.51 -22.14 -4.43
N VAL A 107 -9.40 -22.99 -5.46
CA VAL A 107 -10.48 -23.22 -6.42
C VAL A 107 -11.72 -23.79 -5.72
N ALA A 108 -11.55 -24.83 -4.90
CA ALA A 108 -12.67 -25.46 -4.19
C ALA A 108 -13.40 -24.49 -3.24
N GLU A 109 -12.68 -23.58 -2.56
CA GLU A 109 -13.30 -22.57 -1.71
C GLU A 109 -14.07 -21.50 -2.56
N LEU A 110 -13.50 -21.08 -3.69
CA LEU A 110 -14.20 -20.19 -4.61
C LEU A 110 -15.46 -20.86 -5.20
N GLU A 111 -15.35 -22.12 -5.65
CA GLU A 111 -16.48 -22.88 -6.19
C GLU A 111 -17.57 -23.15 -5.14
N ARG A 112 -17.20 -23.26 -3.86
CA ARG A 112 -18.16 -23.37 -2.75
C ARG A 112 -18.91 -22.06 -2.52
N ALA A 113 -18.25 -20.92 -2.63
CA ALA A 113 -18.83 -19.60 -2.45
C ALA A 113 -19.63 -19.11 -3.70
N TRP A 114 -19.34 -19.69 -4.87
CA TRP A 114 -19.88 -19.21 -6.14
C TRP A 114 -21.40 -19.33 -6.28
N PRO A 115 -22.09 -20.41 -5.86
CA PRO A 115 -23.55 -20.51 -5.99
C PRO A 115 -24.28 -19.38 -5.28
N ASP A 116 -23.86 -19.01 -4.07
CA ASP A 116 -24.46 -17.93 -3.30
C ASP A 116 -24.26 -16.58 -4.01
N TYR A 117 -23.07 -16.35 -4.55
CA TYR A 117 -22.77 -15.14 -5.32
C TYR A 117 -23.59 -15.09 -6.62
N GLN A 118 -23.67 -16.20 -7.36
CA GLN A 118 -24.39 -16.28 -8.62
C GLN A 118 -25.92 -16.15 -8.44
N GLN A 119 -26.47 -16.58 -7.31
CA GLN A 119 -27.88 -16.36 -6.99
C GLN A 119 -28.22 -14.88 -6.88
N LEU A 120 -27.32 -14.08 -6.34
CA LEU A 120 -27.49 -12.62 -6.23
C LEU A 120 -27.15 -11.89 -7.54
N HIS A 121 -26.27 -12.47 -8.34
CA HIS A 121 -25.73 -11.87 -9.57
C HIS A 121 -25.73 -12.87 -10.73
N PRO A 122 -26.90 -13.22 -11.29
CA PRO A 122 -27.05 -14.27 -12.31
C PRO A 122 -26.36 -13.96 -13.64
N GLU A 123 -26.02 -12.70 -13.90
CA GLU A 123 -25.28 -12.28 -15.10
C GLU A 123 -23.81 -12.68 -15.08
N TYR A 124 -23.25 -13.00 -13.90
CA TYR A 124 -21.85 -13.38 -13.75
C TYR A 124 -21.61 -14.86 -14.11
N LYS A 125 -20.47 -15.12 -14.76
CA LYS A 125 -20.05 -16.46 -15.17
C LYS A 125 -18.67 -16.75 -14.62
N LEU A 126 -18.49 -17.90 -13.99
CA LEU A 126 -17.20 -18.40 -13.51
C LEU A 126 -16.60 -19.36 -14.54
N LYS A 127 -15.32 -19.12 -14.87
CA LYS A 127 -14.49 -20.03 -15.64
C LYS A 127 -13.22 -20.35 -14.86
N VAL A 128 -13.00 -21.63 -14.55
CA VAL A 128 -11.77 -22.06 -13.88
C VAL A 128 -10.74 -22.49 -14.93
N MET A 129 -9.51 -21.99 -14.79
CA MET A 129 -8.39 -22.32 -15.65
C MET A 129 -7.21 -22.79 -14.82
N ASN A 130 -6.79 -24.03 -15.05
CA ASN A 130 -5.61 -24.61 -14.42
C ASN A 130 -4.39 -24.41 -15.34
N VAL A 131 -3.34 -23.83 -14.80
CA VAL A 131 -2.12 -23.50 -15.53
C VAL A 131 -1.01 -24.47 -15.15
N GLN A 132 -0.54 -25.25 -16.13
CA GLN A 132 0.65 -26.08 -15.98
C GLN A 132 1.91 -25.25 -16.23
N ALA A 133 2.90 -25.35 -15.35
CA ALA A 133 4.08 -24.48 -15.29
C ALA A 133 5.05 -24.57 -16.49
N GLN A 134 4.80 -25.42 -17.52
CA GLN A 134 5.82 -25.79 -18.51
C GLN A 134 5.45 -25.59 -20.00
N ALA A 135 4.32 -24.96 -20.33
CA ALA A 135 3.99 -24.72 -21.75
C ALA A 135 3.62 -23.27 -22.02
N PRO A 136 3.90 -22.70 -23.22
CA PRO A 136 3.27 -21.48 -23.69
C PRO A 136 1.76 -21.78 -23.74
N ASN A 137 1.07 -21.34 -22.68
CA ASN A 137 -0.26 -21.83 -22.39
C ASN A 137 -1.29 -20.96 -23.14
N PRO A 138 -2.22 -21.54 -23.91
CA PRO A 138 -3.31 -20.82 -24.53
C PRO A 138 -4.17 -20.02 -23.52
N VAL A 139 -4.12 -20.39 -22.24
CA VAL A 139 -4.72 -19.66 -21.12
C VAL A 139 -4.13 -18.25 -20.98
N ILE A 140 -2.78 -18.13 -21.05
CA ILE A 140 -2.12 -16.82 -21.01
C ILE A 140 -2.57 -15.97 -22.21
N ALA A 141 -2.58 -16.57 -23.40
CA ALA A 141 -3.01 -15.88 -24.61
C ALA A 141 -4.44 -15.36 -24.44
N SER A 142 -5.36 -16.18 -23.90
CA SER A 142 -6.75 -15.78 -23.69
C SER A 142 -6.93 -14.69 -22.64
N ILE A 143 -6.14 -14.67 -21.57
CA ILE A 143 -6.26 -13.68 -20.48
C ILE A 143 -5.57 -12.37 -20.84
N CYS A 144 -4.37 -12.43 -21.42
CA CYS A 144 -3.55 -11.25 -21.67
C CYS A 144 -3.80 -10.59 -23.02
N TYR A 145 -4.13 -11.37 -24.04
CA TYR A 145 -4.17 -10.91 -25.43
C TYR A 145 -5.54 -10.97 -26.11
N ASP A 146 -6.53 -11.64 -25.48
CA ASP A 146 -7.87 -11.72 -26.06
C ASP A 146 -8.58 -10.35 -25.99
N TYR A 147 -9.32 -10.03 -27.06
CA TYR A 147 -10.15 -8.82 -27.15
C TYR A 147 -11.23 -8.81 -26.04
N ASN A 148 -11.77 -9.99 -25.69
CA ASN A 148 -12.78 -10.14 -24.63
C ASN A 148 -12.23 -9.95 -23.21
N ALA A 149 -10.92 -9.75 -23.02
CA ALA A 149 -10.33 -9.50 -21.71
C ALA A 149 -10.93 -8.26 -21.01
N TYR A 150 -11.50 -7.33 -21.75
CA TYR A 150 -12.19 -6.17 -21.19
C TYR A 150 -13.48 -6.50 -20.42
N ASN A 151 -14.07 -7.68 -20.66
CA ASN A 151 -15.26 -8.16 -19.92
C ASN A 151 -14.87 -9.06 -18.74
N ARG A 152 -13.57 -9.27 -18.47
CA ARG A 152 -13.07 -10.24 -17.50
C ARG A 152 -12.58 -9.60 -16.23
N ILE A 153 -12.76 -10.34 -15.14
CA ILE A 153 -12.09 -10.18 -13.85
C ILE A 153 -11.29 -11.46 -13.63
N VAL A 154 -10.01 -11.35 -13.29
CA VAL A 154 -9.17 -12.50 -13.00
C VAL A 154 -9.05 -12.66 -11.50
N ILE A 155 -9.31 -13.87 -10.98
CA ILE A 155 -9.10 -14.23 -9.57
C ILE A 155 -7.98 -15.27 -9.48
N ALA A 156 -7.02 -15.01 -8.62
CA ALA A 156 -5.90 -15.90 -8.34
C ALA A 156 -5.89 -16.29 -6.84
N PRO A 157 -6.48 -17.42 -6.47
CA PRO A 157 -6.55 -17.88 -5.08
C PRO A 157 -5.19 -18.07 -4.44
N LYS A 158 -4.18 -18.46 -5.24
CA LYS A 158 -2.81 -18.69 -4.80
C LYS A 158 -1.85 -17.85 -5.64
N TRP A 159 -0.87 -17.24 -4.97
CA TRP A 159 0.23 -16.60 -5.66
C TRP A 159 1.21 -17.61 -6.29
N THR A 160 1.59 -17.36 -7.53
CA THR A 160 2.67 -18.06 -8.24
C THR A 160 3.48 -17.07 -9.06
N PRO A 161 4.75 -17.36 -9.39
CA PRO A 161 5.55 -16.50 -10.30
C PRO A 161 4.87 -16.25 -11.65
N PHE A 162 4.06 -17.19 -12.09
CA PHE A 162 3.25 -17.10 -13.30
C PHE A 162 2.21 -15.95 -13.22
N LEU A 163 1.63 -15.72 -12.06
CA LEU A 163 0.69 -14.61 -11.84
C LEU A 163 1.35 -13.23 -11.99
N SER A 164 2.66 -13.14 -11.75
CA SER A 164 3.44 -11.94 -12.06
C SER A 164 3.38 -11.58 -13.52
N PHE A 165 3.45 -12.58 -14.39
CA PHE A 165 3.32 -12.37 -15.83
C PHE A 165 1.90 -11.94 -16.19
N ILE A 166 0.87 -12.62 -15.66
CA ILE A 166 -0.52 -12.26 -15.89
C ILE A 166 -0.79 -10.84 -15.38
N GLY A 167 -0.43 -10.53 -14.14
CA GLY A 167 -0.67 -9.21 -13.55
C GLY A 167 -0.07 -8.07 -14.36
N LYS A 168 1.13 -8.25 -14.90
CA LYS A 168 1.82 -7.22 -15.70
C LYS A 168 1.30 -7.07 -17.13
N ASN A 169 0.70 -8.12 -17.70
CA ASN A 169 0.30 -8.15 -19.10
C ASN A 169 -1.21 -8.23 -19.31
N SER A 170 -1.99 -8.48 -18.27
CA SER A 170 -3.44 -8.62 -18.37
C SER A 170 -4.13 -7.27 -18.59
N LYS A 171 -5.09 -7.25 -19.53
CA LYS A 171 -6.05 -6.16 -19.71
C LYS A 171 -7.23 -6.27 -18.74
N ALA A 172 -7.38 -7.40 -18.07
CA ALA A 172 -8.34 -7.62 -17.00
C ALA A 172 -7.72 -7.33 -15.64
N PRO A 173 -8.42 -6.69 -14.70
CA PRO A 173 -7.92 -6.52 -13.34
C PRO A 173 -7.77 -7.87 -12.67
N VAL A 174 -6.66 -8.07 -11.97
CA VAL A 174 -6.31 -9.30 -11.27
C VAL A 174 -6.54 -9.10 -9.78
N PHE A 175 -7.29 -10.00 -9.17
CA PHE A 175 -7.57 -10.06 -7.74
C PHE A 175 -6.92 -11.31 -7.15
N ALA A 176 -6.33 -11.22 -5.98
CA ALA A 176 -5.63 -12.35 -5.37
C ALA A 176 -5.88 -12.46 -3.86
N GLY A 177 -5.50 -13.60 -3.30
CA GLY A 177 -5.66 -13.88 -1.87
C GLY A 177 -4.41 -13.63 -1.02
N GLN A 178 -3.32 -13.11 -1.60
CA GLN A 178 -2.04 -12.97 -0.88
C GLN A 178 -1.41 -11.60 -1.17
N SER A 179 -0.99 -10.89 -0.12
CA SER A 179 -0.40 -9.55 -0.18
C SER A 179 0.92 -9.49 -0.99
N LEU A 180 1.66 -10.60 -1.04
CA LEU A 180 2.85 -10.74 -1.88
C LEU A 180 2.60 -10.47 -3.38
N ALA A 181 1.35 -10.62 -3.81
CA ALA A 181 0.94 -10.38 -5.18
C ALA A 181 0.90 -8.89 -5.58
N LEU A 182 0.73 -7.96 -4.63
CA LEU A 182 0.49 -6.53 -4.90
C LEU A 182 1.58 -5.85 -5.73
N THR A 183 2.85 -6.20 -5.52
CA THR A 183 3.97 -5.60 -6.28
C THR A 183 4.14 -6.17 -7.70
N ASN A 184 3.25 -7.09 -8.09
CA ASN A 184 3.37 -7.90 -9.30
C ASN A 184 2.23 -7.69 -10.30
N GLY A 185 1.61 -6.51 -10.29
CA GLY A 185 0.55 -6.14 -11.24
C GLY A 185 -0.84 -6.63 -10.85
N VAL A 186 -1.04 -7.05 -9.61
CA VAL A 186 -2.35 -7.40 -9.07
C VAL A 186 -3.06 -6.12 -8.62
N PHE A 187 -4.33 -5.99 -9.01
CA PHE A 187 -5.14 -4.81 -8.70
C PHE A 187 -5.51 -4.71 -7.23
N CYS A 188 -5.97 -5.83 -6.67
CA CYS A 188 -6.43 -5.89 -5.29
C CYS A 188 -6.18 -7.29 -4.71
N VAL A 189 -5.86 -7.36 -3.43
CA VAL A 189 -5.81 -8.61 -2.68
C VAL A 189 -6.70 -8.54 -1.46
N HIS A 190 -7.24 -9.70 -1.04
CA HIS A 190 -7.89 -9.85 0.25
C HIS A 190 -6.92 -10.53 1.22
N ASP A 191 -6.25 -9.73 2.04
CA ASP A 191 -5.24 -10.22 2.98
C ASP A 191 -5.14 -9.34 4.21
N MET A 192 -4.41 -9.80 5.23
CA MET A 192 -3.99 -8.93 6.32
C MET A 192 -2.93 -7.94 5.83
N GLU A 193 -2.94 -6.76 6.40
CA GLU A 193 -1.84 -5.83 6.23
C GLU A 193 -0.55 -6.46 6.78
N PRO A 194 0.57 -6.47 6.03
CA PRO A 194 1.79 -7.21 6.40
C PRO A 194 2.32 -6.87 7.81
N TYR A 195 2.22 -5.60 8.20
CA TYR A 195 2.64 -5.17 9.54
C TYR A 195 1.72 -5.71 10.64
N GLU A 196 0.41 -5.71 10.45
CA GLU A 196 -0.57 -6.23 11.42
C GLU A 196 -0.36 -7.74 11.60
N GLY A 197 -0.16 -8.47 10.49
CA GLY A 197 0.11 -9.90 10.53
C GLY A 197 1.40 -10.25 11.26
N ALA A 198 2.49 -9.57 10.95
CA ALA A 198 3.76 -9.75 11.63
C ALA A 198 3.68 -9.42 13.12
N SER A 199 2.97 -8.34 13.48
CA SER A 199 2.73 -7.94 14.87
C SER A 199 1.92 -8.98 15.64
N ALA A 200 0.86 -9.54 15.04
CA ALA A 200 0.05 -10.58 15.65
C ALA A 200 0.86 -11.86 15.93
N ALA A 201 1.65 -12.33 14.94
CA ALA A 201 2.53 -13.48 15.11
C ALA A 201 3.61 -13.22 16.19
N GLY A 202 4.22 -12.03 16.19
CA GLY A 202 5.21 -11.64 17.19
C GLY A 202 4.65 -11.60 18.61
N LYS A 203 3.44 -11.08 18.80
CA LYS A 203 2.75 -11.08 20.11
C LYS A 203 2.45 -12.50 20.59
N CYS A 204 1.96 -13.37 19.70
CA CYS A 204 1.71 -14.76 20.00
C CYS A 204 3.01 -15.49 20.42
N ALA A 205 4.09 -15.28 19.66
CA ALA A 205 5.41 -15.86 19.99
C ALA A 205 5.93 -15.36 21.35
N ALA A 206 5.78 -14.07 21.64
CA ALA A 206 6.20 -13.49 22.93
C ALA A 206 5.44 -14.08 24.11
N GLN A 207 4.12 -14.27 24.00
CA GLN A 207 3.32 -14.91 25.03
C GLN A 207 3.80 -16.35 25.32
N VAL A 208 4.09 -17.12 24.29
CA VAL A 208 4.60 -18.50 24.42
C VAL A 208 5.98 -18.50 25.09
N LEU A 209 6.89 -17.62 24.68
CA LEU A 209 8.23 -17.50 25.29
C LEU A 209 8.19 -17.00 26.74
N GLN A 210 7.12 -16.31 27.14
CA GLN A 210 6.85 -15.90 28.52
C GLN A 210 6.20 -17.02 29.35
N GLY A 211 6.00 -18.20 28.79
CA GLY A 211 5.49 -19.39 29.48
C GLY A 211 4.01 -19.71 29.24
N ALA A 212 3.32 -18.97 28.35
CA ALA A 212 1.96 -19.35 27.99
C ALA A 212 1.96 -20.64 27.15
N THR A 213 1.01 -21.54 27.47
CA THR A 213 0.86 -22.77 26.71
C THR A 213 0.25 -22.49 25.33
N PRO A 214 0.81 -22.98 24.20
CA PRO A 214 0.29 -22.72 22.88
C PRO A 214 -1.19 -23.06 22.70
N SER A 215 -1.68 -24.15 23.33
CA SER A 215 -3.10 -24.52 23.30
C SER A 215 -4.03 -23.52 24.01
N VAL A 216 -3.52 -22.75 24.96
CA VAL A 216 -4.28 -21.68 25.65
C VAL A 216 -4.29 -20.41 24.78
N VAL A 217 -3.15 -20.07 24.15
CA VAL A 217 -3.07 -18.96 23.19
C VAL A 217 -3.98 -19.23 22.00
N GLY A 218 -4.00 -20.48 21.52
CA GLY A 218 -4.87 -20.95 20.43
C GLY A 218 -4.55 -20.35 19.06
N VAL A 219 -5.40 -20.69 18.10
CA VAL A 219 -5.35 -20.14 16.75
C VAL A 219 -6.58 -19.29 16.52
N THR A 220 -6.37 -18.00 16.25
CA THR A 220 -7.43 -17.01 16.03
C THR A 220 -7.60 -16.74 14.53
N ASP A 221 -8.84 -16.65 14.05
CA ASP A 221 -9.09 -16.18 12.68
C ASP A 221 -9.14 -14.65 12.66
N LEU A 222 -8.24 -14.04 11.92
CA LEU A 222 -8.16 -12.59 11.76
C LEU A 222 -8.69 -12.21 10.37
N PRO A 223 -9.66 -11.30 10.29
CA PRO A 223 -10.24 -10.91 9.01
C PRO A 223 -9.20 -10.21 8.14
N GLY A 224 -9.19 -10.56 6.86
CA GLY A 224 -8.43 -9.83 5.86
C GLY A 224 -9.08 -8.48 5.53
N LYS A 225 -8.28 -7.61 4.91
CA LYS A 225 -8.71 -6.33 4.34
C LYS A 225 -8.49 -6.35 2.83
N LEU A 226 -9.19 -5.50 2.11
CA LEU A 226 -8.89 -5.24 0.71
C LEU A 226 -7.68 -4.32 0.63
N LEU A 227 -6.60 -4.79 -0.01
CA LEU A 227 -5.38 -4.02 -0.23
C LEU A 227 -5.23 -3.78 -1.73
N TYR A 228 -5.15 -2.52 -2.14
CA TYR A 228 -5.07 -2.09 -3.53
C TYR A 228 -3.66 -1.64 -3.89
N ASP A 229 -3.19 -1.98 -5.07
CA ASP A 229 -1.94 -1.41 -5.60
C ASP A 229 -2.22 -0.08 -6.30
N PHE A 230 -1.62 1.00 -5.81
CA PHE A 230 -1.78 2.34 -6.37
C PHE A 230 -1.49 2.41 -7.87
N LYS A 231 -0.44 1.73 -8.35
CA LYS A 231 -0.08 1.71 -9.76
C LYS A 231 -1.17 1.05 -10.64
N GLN A 232 -1.86 0.06 -10.09
CA GLN A 232 -2.95 -0.60 -10.79
C GLN A 232 -4.23 0.24 -10.78
N LEU A 233 -4.47 1.02 -9.72
CA LEU A 233 -5.54 2.02 -9.72
C LEU A 233 -5.34 3.03 -10.87
N GLU A 234 -4.12 3.55 -11.03
CA GLU A 234 -3.77 4.45 -12.14
C GLU A 234 -3.93 3.78 -13.50
N TYR A 235 -3.40 2.55 -13.65
CA TYR A 235 -3.47 1.80 -14.91
C TYR A 235 -4.91 1.57 -15.38
N PHE A 236 -5.80 1.17 -14.47
CA PHE A 236 -7.22 0.95 -14.76
C PHE A 236 -8.06 2.23 -14.66
N ARG A 237 -7.46 3.38 -14.39
CA ARG A 237 -8.12 4.69 -14.22
C ARG A 237 -9.23 4.66 -13.17
N VAL A 238 -9.01 3.96 -12.07
CA VAL A 238 -9.90 3.91 -10.92
C VAL A 238 -9.50 5.00 -9.94
N ASN A 239 -10.44 5.90 -9.60
CA ASN A 239 -10.18 6.92 -8.60
C ASN A 239 -9.95 6.28 -7.23
N ALA A 240 -8.91 6.71 -6.53
CA ALA A 240 -8.58 6.27 -5.18
C ALA A 240 -9.75 6.44 -4.19
N ASP A 241 -10.54 7.51 -4.31
CA ASP A 241 -11.70 7.76 -3.46
C ASP A 241 -12.77 6.67 -3.57
N LYS A 242 -12.87 6.00 -4.75
CA LYS A 242 -13.84 4.92 -4.96
C LYS A 242 -13.51 3.65 -4.15
N VAL A 243 -12.27 3.49 -3.74
CA VAL A 243 -11.77 2.30 -3.03
C VAL A 243 -11.30 2.57 -1.60
N SER A 244 -11.10 3.84 -1.22
CA SER A 244 -10.61 4.23 0.11
C SER A 244 -11.51 3.76 1.25
N ASP A 245 -12.83 3.77 1.06
CA ASP A 245 -13.80 3.35 2.07
C ASP A 245 -13.85 1.83 2.28
N SER A 246 -13.31 1.05 1.33
CA SER A 246 -13.39 -0.41 1.34
C SER A 246 -12.08 -1.10 1.65
N GLY A 247 -10.96 -0.38 1.65
CA GLY A 247 -9.66 -1.00 1.87
C GLY A 247 -8.51 -0.01 1.92
N VAL A 248 -7.31 -0.55 1.95
CA VAL A 248 -6.06 0.21 2.10
C VAL A 248 -5.34 0.31 0.76
N ILE A 249 -4.92 1.51 0.39
CA ILE A 249 -4.12 1.74 -0.82
C ILE A 249 -2.64 1.59 -0.45
N MET A 250 -2.00 0.61 -1.07
CA MET A 250 -0.58 0.30 -0.90
C MET A 250 0.25 0.95 -2.01
N ASN A 251 1.54 1.11 -1.76
CA ASN A 251 2.52 1.62 -2.74
C ASN A 251 2.20 3.00 -3.34
N ALA A 252 1.35 3.79 -2.65
CA ALA A 252 1.07 5.16 -3.07
C ALA A 252 2.35 6.02 -2.94
N PRO A 253 2.67 6.88 -3.94
CA PRO A 253 3.76 7.84 -3.83
C PRO A 253 3.60 8.74 -2.61
N LEU A 254 4.71 9.21 -2.03
CA LEU A 254 4.66 10.10 -0.87
C LEU A 254 3.80 11.34 -1.09
N MET A 255 3.81 11.88 -2.31
CA MET A 255 2.98 13.05 -2.66
C MET A 255 1.49 12.75 -2.56
N GLU A 256 1.03 11.57 -3.01
CA GLU A 256 -0.39 11.18 -2.87
C GLU A 256 -0.74 10.84 -1.43
N ARG A 257 0.13 10.10 -0.73
CA ARG A 257 -0.06 9.71 0.67
C ARG A 257 -0.18 10.91 1.61
N TYR A 258 0.56 12.00 1.31
CA TYR A 258 0.60 13.20 2.12
C TYR A 258 0.09 14.44 1.37
N ARG A 259 -0.79 14.26 0.39
CA ARG A 259 -1.29 15.32 -0.50
C ARG A 259 -1.77 16.57 0.25
N ILE A 260 -2.54 16.38 1.32
CA ILE A 260 -3.05 17.49 2.15
C ILE A 260 -1.90 18.27 2.78
N TRP A 261 -0.89 17.57 3.31
CA TRP A 261 0.28 18.19 3.94
C TRP A 261 1.13 18.96 2.93
N PHE A 262 1.28 18.44 1.71
CA PHE A 262 1.97 19.15 0.63
C PHE A 262 1.21 20.42 0.21
N VAL A 263 -0.12 20.35 0.06
CA VAL A 263 -0.93 21.53 -0.25
C VAL A 263 -0.82 22.58 0.84
N LEU A 264 -0.90 22.20 2.12
CA LEU A 264 -0.71 23.11 3.25
C LEU A 264 0.69 23.73 3.26
N PHE A 265 1.73 22.92 3.05
CA PHE A 265 3.11 23.41 2.99
C PHE A 265 3.30 24.44 1.87
N TYR A 266 2.84 24.12 0.65
CA TYR A 266 2.91 25.06 -0.48
C TYR A 266 2.13 26.34 -0.21
N SER A 267 0.95 26.25 0.40
CA SER A 267 0.15 27.43 0.76
C SER A 267 0.87 28.34 1.76
N ILE A 268 1.55 27.74 2.75
CA ILE A 268 2.36 28.50 3.72
C ILE A 268 3.55 29.17 3.04
N VAL A 269 4.27 28.45 2.16
CA VAL A 269 5.42 29.00 1.43
C VAL A 269 5.00 30.17 0.53
N VAL A 270 3.92 30.01 -0.22
CA VAL A 270 3.37 31.08 -1.08
C VAL A 270 2.94 32.28 -0.23
N GLY A 271 2.26 32.06 0.88
CA GLY A 271 1.86 33.11 1.82
C GLY A 271 3.07 33.88 2.38
N ALA A 272 4.13 33.19 2.78
CA ALA A 272 5.36 33.79 3.26
C ALA A 272 6.07 34.61 2.18
N LEU A 273 6.11 34.14 0.93
CA LEU A 273 6.67 34.88 -0.19
C LEU A 273 5.87 36.16 -0.50
N VAL A 274 4.56 36.05 -0.52
CA VAL A 274 3.67 37.23 -0.72
C VAL A 274 3.89 38.25 0.41
N PHE A 275 3.93 37.80 1.66
CA PHE A 275 4.24 38.63 2.80
C PHE A 275 5.60 39.32 2.67
N LEU A 276 6.64 38.58 2.29
CA LEU A 276 7.99 39.13 2.06
C LEU A 276 7.99 40.22 0.99
N VAL A 277 7.31 39.98 -0.14
CA VAL A 277 7.20 40.98 -1.23
C VAL A 277 6.50 42.25 -0.74
N ILE A 278 5.39 42.09 -0.02
CA ILE A 278 4.65 43.27 0.54
C ILE A 278 5.53 44.01 1.56
N TRP A 279 6.26 43.29 2.41
CA TRP A 279 7.15 43.87 3.40
C TRP A 279 8.30 44.64 2.75
N LEU A 280 8.98 44.05 1.74
CA LEU A 280 10.03 44.70 0.97
C LEU A 280 9.51 45.96 0.22
N TYR A 281 8.31 45.85 -0.36
CA TYR A 281 7.66 46.98 -1.00
C TYR A 281 7.39 48.14 -0.01
N ARG A 282 6.88 47.84 1.19
CA ARG A 282 6.67 48.85 2.25
C ARG A 282 7.98 49.45 2.72
N LEU A 283 9.04 48.66 2.91
CA LEU A 283 10.37 49.18 3.26
C LEU A 283 10.89 50.13 2.19
N ASN A 284 10.88 49.75 0.93
CA ASN A 284 11.35 50.57 -0.18
C ASN A 284 10.54 51.87 -0.30
N ARG A 285 9.23 51.81 -0.15
CA ARG A 285 8.35 52.99 -0.15
C ARG A 285 8.64 53.93 1.03
N HIS A 286 8.96 53.39 2.19
CA HIS A 286 9.31 54.17 3.37
C HIS A 286 10.68 54.86 3.18
N GLU A 287 11.63 54.16 2.62
CA GLU A 287 12.95 54.74 2.31
C GLU A 287 12.88 55.82 1.23
N SER A 288 12.10 55.60 0.17
CA SER A 288 11.84 56.61 -0.87
C SER A 288 11.20 57.88 -0.30
N ARG A 289 10.25 57.75 0.61
CA ARG A 289 9.65 58.90 1.32
C ARG A 289 10.69 59.64 2.17
N ARG A 290 11.55 58.93 2.90
CA ARG A 290 12.64 59.54 3.69
C ARG A 290 13.61 60.33 2.79
N ARG A 291 14.00 59.78 1.66
CA ARG A 291 14.87 60.44 0.66
C ARG A 291 14.21 61.70 0.10
N MET A 292 12.93 61.66 -0.25
CA MET A 292 12.18 62.83 -0.72
C MET A 292 12.12 63.93 0.35
N HIS A 293 11.83 63.59 1.59
CA HIS A 293 11.82 64.56 2.68
C HIS A 293 13.19 65.20 2.94
N ALA A 294 14.28 64.40 2.85
CA ALA A 294 15.64 64.94 2.97
C ALA A 294 15.99 65.89 1.83
N GLN A 295 15.63 65.54 0.59
CA GLN A 295 15.83 66.45 -0.57
C GLN A 295 15.03 67.70 -0.45
N THR A 296 13.76 67.66 -0.02
CA THR A 296 12.94 68.88 0.19
C THR A 296 13.53 69.76 1.26
N ARG A 297 14.07 69.20 2.36
CA ARG A 297 14.75 70.01 3.40
C ARG A 297 15.99 70.68 2.86
N LEU A 298 16.82 70.00 2.07
CA LEU A 298 17.99 70.59 1.43
C LEU A 298 17.62 71.73 0.48
N LEU A 299 16.57 71.59 -0.33
CA LEU A 299 16.09 72.67 -1.23
C LEU A 299 15.57 73.86 -0.46
N ILE A 300 14.87 73.68 0.66
CA ILE A 300 14.40 74.82 1.52
C ILE A 300 15.61 75.52 2.15
N GLN A 301 16.59 74.77 2.66
CA GLN A 301 17.82 75.35 3.21
C GLN A 301 18.60 76.16 2.17
N ASN A 302 18.78 75.62 0.98
CA ASN A 302 19.46 76.38 -0.10
C ASN A 302 18.70 77.70 -0.48
N ARG A 303 17.38 77.63 -0.58
CA ARG A 303 16.60 78.84 -0.80
C ARG A 303 16.74 79.89 0.32
N LEU A 304 16.76 79.44 1.56
CA LEU A 304 16.97 80.37 2.69
C LEU A 304 18.36 80.99 2.68
N VAL A 305 19.38 80.21 2.27
CA VAL A 305 20.75 80.76 2.08
C VAL A 305 20.75 81.80 0.95
N GLU A 306 20.18 81.48 -0.22
CA GLU A 306 20.09 82.43 -1.35
C GLU A 306 19.33 83.72 -0.94
N GLN A 307 18.20 83.63 -0.26
CA GLN A 307 17.50 84.81 0.23
C GLN A 307 18.32 85.63 1.21
N ARG A 308 19.06 84.95 2.09
CA ARG A 308 19.97 85.65 3.01
C ARG A 308 21.08 86.37 2.27
N ASP A 309 21.69 85.73 1.28
CA ASP A 309 22.76 86.38 0.48
C ASP A 309 22.23 87.52 -0.39
N GLU A 310 20.99 87.44 -0.91
CA GLU A 310 20.28 88.56 -1.57
C GLU A 310 20.03 89.72 -0.60
N PHE A 311 19.55 89.43 0.64
CA PHE A 311 19.41 90.46 1.65
C PHE A 311 20.72 91.16 2.03
N ASP A 312 21.78 90.34 2.25
CA ASP A 312 23.12 90.85 2.55
C ASP A 312 23.68 91.78 1.41
N ASN A 313 23.45 91.34 0.15
CA ASN A 313 23.83 92.14 -1.02
C ASN A 313 23.03 93.47 -1.09
N ILE A 314 21.73 93.42 -0.82
CA ILE A 314 20.91 94.63 -0.75
C ILE A 314 21.37 95.58 0.38
N PHE A 315 21.66 95.00 1.55
CA PHE A 315 22.20 95.76 2.67
C PHE A 315 23.56 96.43 2.37
N CYS A 316 24.46 95.64 1.71
CA CYS A 316 25.75 96.19 1.29
C CYS A 316 25.60 97.33 0.26
N SER A 317 24.72 97.20 -0.73
CA SER A 317 24.49 98.21 -1.73
C SER A 317 23.84 99.45 -1.16
N ILE A 318 22.96 99.39 -0.15
CA ILE A 318 22.40 100.51 0.56
C ILE A 318 23.48 101.22 1.40
N ARG A 319 24.35 100.47 2.03
CA ARG A 319 25.46 100.99 2.82
C ARG A 319 26.47 101.75 1.96
N ASP A 320 26.79 101.23 0.77
CA ASP A 320 27.73 101.81 -0.16
C ASP A 320 27.15 102.99 -0.97
N GLY A 321 25.82 103.12 -0.99
CA GLY A 321 25.11 104.32 -1.59
C GLY A 321 24.82 105.47 -0.62
N LEU A 322 25.20 105.34 0.65
CA LEU A 322 25.01 106.37 1.70
C LEU A 322 26.34 107.07 2.10
N ILE A 323 27.41 106.86 1.34
CA ILE A 323 28.64 107.54 1.40
C ILE A 323 28.75 108.38 0.15
#